data_1251a9a65bfdcd04985db9ae0f51a4a3
#
_entry.id   1251a9a65bfdcd04985db9ae0f51a4a3
#
_cell.length_a   1.000
_cell.length_b   1.000
_cell.length_c   1.000
_cell.angle_alpha   90.00
_cell.angle_beta   90.00
_cell.angle_gamma   90.00
#
_symmetry.space_group_name_H-M   'P 1'
#
loop_
_entity.id
_entity.type
_entity.pdbx_description
1 polymer ?
#
loop_
_entity_poly.entity_id
_entity_poly.type
_entity_poly.pdbx_seq_one_letter_code
_entity_poly.pdbx_strand_id
1 'polypeptide(L)'
;MRQNVSVEPMFFLGIESTAHTFGASMIDDHGRIITNVNSTYRPPTGIGIHPRKAAEHHNEVSSSVIEKALQGLGDGVSPRAVCYSAGPGLGPCLRIGATISRALALYLDKPLVPVHHGVAHLDLAMAAGRSHDPLAVLVSGGHTAIAVHLNKRWRIYGETEDITLGNLLDMFAREAKLPSPGGVAVESKAKEGQTLLALPYTVKGNDVAYSGLLTAAIRLLKEGKSLPDICFSIQEVSFAMLAEAVERSLVQTRKKEVLLAGGVAANKRLREMVQLVAEDHGATFHPVPIEYSGDCGAQIACSGRLAFESGVTVPVPESFVNPRWRLDEIDVPWIPRP
;
A
#
# COMPACT_ATOMS: atom_id res chain seq x y z
N MET A 1 43.66 -20.21 -12.68
CA MET A 1 42.53 -19.67 -13.47
C MET A 1 41.26 -19.91 -12.68
N ARG A 2 40.70 -18.88 -12.01
CA ARG A 2 39.38 -18.96 -11.40
C ARG A 2 38.37 -18.76 -12.52
N GLN A 3 37.62 -19.80 -12.83
CA GLN A 3 36.47 -19.67 -13.73
C GLN A 3 35.50 -18.71 -13.08
N ASN A 4 35.28 -17.54 -13.69
CA ASN A 4 34.14 -16.70 -13.39
C ASN A 4 32.90 -17.48 -13.85
N VAL A 5 32.27 -18.18 -12.93
CA VAL A 5 30.91 -18.68 -13.12
C VAL A 5 30.03 -17.41 -13.14
N SER A 6 29.62 -17.00 -14.32
CA SER A 6 28.59 -15.98 -14.48
C SER A 6 27.33 -16.58 -13.87
N VAL A 7 26.97 -16.16 -12.67
CA VAL A 7 25.68 -16.49 -12.07
C VAL A 7 24.63 -15.78 -12.94
N GLU A 8 23.81 -16.55 -13.64
CA GLU A 8 22.71 -15.99 -14.39
C GLU A 8 21.81 -15.18 -13.44
N PRO A 9 21.43 -13.96 -13.82
CA PRO A 9 20.58 -13.14 -12.97
C PRO A 9 19.25 -13.85 -12.69
N MET A 10 18.88 -13.94 -11.42
CA MET A 10 17.64 -14.55 -10.99
C MET A 10 16.57 -13.49 -10.89
N PHE A 11 15.36 -13.81 -11.35
CA PHE A 11 14.24 -12.87 -11.38
C PHE A 11 13.04 -13.39 -10.59
N PHE A 12 12.21 -12.47 -10.08
CA PHE A 12 10.98 -12.78 -9.38
C PHE A 12 9.81 -12.04 -10.02
N LEU A 13 8.73 -12.77 -10.31
CA LEU A 13 7.50 -12.19 -10.84
C LEU A 13 6.54 -11.87 -9.69
N GLY A 14 6.15 -10.61 -9.53
CA GLY A 14 5.13 -10.19 -8.58
C GLY A 14 3.82 -9.85 -9.28
N ILE A 15 2.70 -10.37 -8.77
CA ILE A 15 1.34 -10.12 -9.26
C ILE A 15 0.51 -9.48 -8.16
N GLU A 16 0.13 -8.22 -8.38
CA GLU A 16 -0.77 -7.45 -7.53
C GLU A 16 -2.21 -7.50 -8.07
N SER A 17 -3.18 -7.77 -7.17
CA SER A 17 -4.59 -7.83 -7.55
C SER A 17 -5.54 -7.60 -6.37
N THR A 18 -5.15 -6.82 -5.37
CA THR A 18 -5.92 -6.70 -4.12
C THR A 18 -7.19 -5.87 -4.25
N ALA A 19 -7.18 -4.80 -5.04
CA ALA A 19 -8.29 -3.86 -5.10
C ALA A 19 -8.62 -3.40 -6.54
N HIS A 20 -8.24 -2.19 -6.91
CA HIS A 20 -8.58 -1.60 -8.21
C HIS A 20 -7.45 -1.69 -9.22
N THR A 21 -6.25 -2.04 -8.80
CA THR A 21 -5.08 -2.19 -9.67
C THR A 21 -4.77 -3.67 -9.90
N PHE A 22 -4.61 -4.05 -11.18
CA PHE A 22 -3.92 -5.26 -11.56
C PHE A 22 -2.51 -4.90 -12.00
N GLY A 23 -1.50 -5.47 -11.35
CA GLY A 23 -0.10 -5.16 -11.62
C GLY A 23 0.76 -6.40 -11.77
N ALA A 24 1.75 -6.34 -12.66
CA ALA A 24 2.81 -7.33 -12.77
C ALA A 24 4.17 -6.66 -12.86
N SER A 25 5.16 -7.21 -12.18
CA SER A 25 6.51 -6.68 -12.14
C SER A 25 7.55 -7.79 -12.08
N MET A 26 8.69 -7.54 -12.73
CA MET A 26 9.88 -8.37 -12.59
C MET A 26 10.94 -7.59 -11.82
N ILE A 27 11.53 -8.24 -10.83
CA ILE A 27 12.70 -7.72 -10.11
C ILE A 27 13.84 -8.75 -10.18
N ASP A 28 15.07 -8.27 -10.04
CA ASP A 28 16.23 -9.17 -9.92
C ASP A 28 16.47 -9.61 -8.46
N ASP A 29 17.46 -10.49 -8.26
CA ASP A 29 17.87 -11.01 -6.95
C ASP A 29 18.48 -9.94 -6.01
N HIS A 30 18.83 -8.77 -6.55
CA HIS A 30 19.25 -7.60 -5.77
C HIS A 30 18.08 -6.67 -5.40
N GLY A 31 16.85 -7.00 -5.83
CA GLY A 31 15.66 -6.18 -5.61
C GLY A 31 15.52 -5.00 -6.57
N ARG A 32 16.32 -4.95 -7.64
CA ARG A 32 16.18 -3.91 -8.67
C ARG A 32 14.94 -4.20 -9.53
N ILE A 33 14.07 -3.22 -9.64
CA ILE A 33 12.87 -3.31 -10.48
C ILE A 33 13.27 -3.23 -11.94
N ILE A 34 12.99 -4.29 -12.71
CA ILE A 34 13.26 -4.37 -14.14
C ILE A 34 12.06 -3.88 -14.93
N THR A 35 10.88 -4.35 -14.55
CA THR A 35 9.60 -3.91 -15.13
C THR A 35 8.58 -3.70 -14.04
N ASN A 36 7.65 -2.75 -14.25
CA ASN A 36 6.50 -2.53 -13.37
C ASN A 36 5.32 -2.05 -14.21
N VAL A 37 4.42 -2.97 -14.55
CA VAL A 37 3.30 -2.71 -15.46
C VAL A 37 2.00 -2.82 -14.66
N ASN A 38 1.20 -1.76 -14.69
CA ASN A 38 -0.05 -1.68 -13.93
C ASN A 38 -1.22 -1.26 -14.83
N SER A 39 -2.40 -1.79 -14.54
CA SER A 39 -3.67 -1.35 -15.11
C SER A 39 -4.66 -1.12 -13.99
N THR A 40 -5.20 0.10 -13.91
CA THR A 40 -6.06 0.51 -12.80
C THR A 40 -7.50 0.69 -13.27
N TYR A 41 -8.43 -0.05 -12.66
CA TYR A 41 -9.87 0.15 -12.83
C TYR A 41 -10.27 1.50 -12.25
N ARG A 42 -10.93 2.31 -13.07
CA ARG A 42 -11.48 3.60 -12.66
C ARG A 42 -12.99 3.54 -12.70
N PRO A 43 -13.69 3.59 -11.55
CA PRO A 43 -15.14 3.64 -11.56
C PRO A 43 -15.64 4.97 -12.14
N PRO A 44 -16.88 5.03 -12.68
CA PRO A 44 -17.50 6.28 -13.05
C PRO A 44 -17.57 7.26 -11.87
N THR A 45 -17.51 8.57 -12.17
CA THR A 45 -17.61 9.63 -11.17
C THR A 45 -18.84 9.46 -10.28
N GLY A 46 -18.68 9.61 -8.96
CA GLY A 46 -19.75 9.43 -7.99
C GLY A 46 -20.06 7.99 -7.60
N ILE A 47 -19.37 6.99 -8.21
CA ILE A 47 -19.55 5.57 -7.91
C ILE A 47 -18.27 5.03 -7.25
N GLY A 48 -18.41 4.24 -6.19
CA GLY A 48 -17.30 3.56 -5.54
C GLY A 48 -16.82 2.35 -6.34
N ILE A 49 -15.69 1.79 -5.93
CA ILE A 49 -15.14 0.56 -6.52
C ILE A 49 -16.09 -0.60 -6.19
N HIS A 50 -16.73 -1.15 -7.24
CA HIS A 50 -17.53 -2.35 -7.10
C HIS A 50 -16.61 -3.58 -7.26
N PRO A 51 -16.51 -4.48 -6.26
CA PRO A 51 -15.53 -5.57 -6.27
C PRO A 51 -15.61 -6.49 -7.49
N ARG A 52 -16.82 -6.77 -7.98
CA ARG A 52 -17.03 -7.58 -9.19
C ARG A 52 -16.52 -6.88 -10.45
N LYS A 53 -16.76 -5.56 -10.57
CA LYS A 53 -16.31 -4.78 -11.73
C LYS A 53 -14.78 -4.64 -11.77
N ALA A 54 -14.16 -4.46 -10.62
CA ALA A 54 -12.70 -4.48 -10.50
C ALA A 54 -12.12 -5.86 -10.90
N ALA A 55 -12.77 -6.96 -10.47
CA ALA A 55 -12.36 -8.31 -10.86
C ALA A 55 -12.56 -8.59 -12.35
N GLU A 56 -13.65 -8.11 -12.98
CA GLU A 56 -13.86 -8.17 -14.42
C GLU A 56 -12.72 -7.48 -15.17
N HIS A 57 -12.38 -6.25 -14.77
CA HIS A 57 -11.22 -5.52 -15.31
C HIS A 57 -9.92 -6.30 -15.16
N HIS A 58 -9.66 -6.90 -13.97
CA HIS A 58 -8.44 -7.69 -13.75
C HIS A 58 -8.35 -8.87 -14.72
N ASN A 59 -9.47 -9.56 -14.93
CA ASN A 59 -9.52 -10.67 -15.88
C ASN A 59 -9.24 -10.21 -17.32
N GLU A 60 -9.78 -9.07 -17.74
CA GLU A 60 -9.61 -8.52 -19.09
C GLU A 60 -8.16 -8.09 -19.38
N VAL A 61 -7.47 -7.47 -18.40
CA VAL A 61 -6.16 -6.86 -18.63
C VAL A 61 -4.99 -7.77 -18.28
N SER A 62 -5.21 -8.82 -17.52
CA SER A 62 -4.16 -9.64 -16.89
C SER A 62 -3.13 -10.18 -17.89
N SER A 63 -3.58 -10.76 -19.01
CA SER A 63 -2.66 -11.32 -20.01
C SER A 63 -1.73 -10.27 -20.58
N SER A 64 -2.26 -9.10 -20.98
CA SER A 64 -1.45 -8.03 -21.57
C SER A 64 -0.49 -7.39 -20.56
N VAL A 65 -0.90 -7.27 -19.28
CA VAL A 65 -0.06 -6.71 -18.21
C VAL A 65 1.10 -7.65 -17.90
N ILE A 66 0.83 -8.95 -17.78
CA ILE A 66 1.87 -9.96 -17.50
C ILE A 66 2.83 -10.11 -18.69
N GLU A 67 2.31 -10.18 -19.92
CA GLU A 67 3.14 -10.25 -21.12
C GLU A 67 4.12 -9.07 -21.21
N LYS A 68 3.63 -7.84 -21.00
CA LYS A 68 4.50 -6.65 -21.00
C LYS A 68 5.53 -6.69 -19.88
N ALA A 69 5.17 -7.20 -18.69
CA ALA A 69 6.11 -7.34 -17.59
C ALA A 69 7.23 -8.35 -17.92
N LEU A 70 6.91 -9.45 -18.59
CA LEU A 70 7.87 -10.48 -18.98
C LEU A 70 8.75 -10.07 -20.16
N GLN A 71 8.23 -9.31 -21.13
CA GLN A 71 8.97 -8.83 -22.30
C GLN A 71 10.23 -8.00 -21.95
N GLY A 72 10.28 -7.38 -20.77
CA GLY A 72 11.44 -6.62 -20.31
C GLY A 72 12.70 -7.45 -20.02
N LEU A 73 12.61 -8.78 -20.04
CA LEU A 73 13.73 -9.67 -19.70
C LEU A 73 14.46 -10.28 -20.92
N GLY A 74 13.89 -10.18 -22.12
CA GLY A 74 14.38 -10.90 -23.28
C GLY A 74 13.92 -12.37 -23.35
N ASP A 75 14.19 -13.01 -24.49
CA ASP A 75 13.74 -14.37 -24.76
C ASP A 75 14.44 -15.41 -23.87
N GLY A 76 13.66 -16.37 -23.36
CA GLY A 76 14.19 -17.52 -22.62
C GLY A 76 14.41 -17.28 -21.13
N VAL A 77 14.17 -16.09 -20.61
CA VAL A 77 14.31 -15.79 -19.17
C VAL A 77 13.03 -16.19 -18.43
N SER A 78 13.17 -17.04 -17.41
CA SER A 78 12.06 -17.50 -16.55
C SER A 78 12.23 -17.00 -15.13
N PRO A 79 11.16 -16.57 -14.43
CA PRO A 79 11.25 -16.18 -13.04
C PRO A 79 11.60 -17.38 -12.15
N ARG A 80 12.32 -17.13 -11.06
CA ARG A 80 12.64 -18.12 -10.03
C ARG A 80 11.42 -18.52 -9.20
N ALA A 81 10.51 -17.58 -9.00
CA ALA A 81 9.25 -17.79 -8.28
C ALA A 81 8.16 -16.86 -8.82
N VAL A 82 6.91 -17.27 -8.64
CA VAL A 82 5.71 -16.46 -8.89
C VAL A 82 5.16 -16.00 -7.54
N CYS A 83 5.21 -14.70 -7.29
CA CYS A 83 4.73 -14.08 -6.06
C CYS A 83 3.37 -13.44 -6.32
N TYR A 84 2.40 -13.62 -5.42
CA TYR A 84 1.07 -13.07 -5.61
C TYR A 84 0.51 -12.45 -4.34
N SER A 85 -0.30 -11.40 -4.47
CA SER A 85 -1.02 -10.81 -3.37
C SER A 85 -2.09 -11.80 -2.85
N ALA A 86 -1.82 -12.42 -1.70
CA ALA A 86 -2.74 -13.37 -1.08
C ALA A 86 -3.78 -12.68 -0.18
N GLY A 87 -3.57 -11.43 0.17
CA GLY A 87 -4.45 -10.60 1.00
C GLY A 87 -3.68 -9.57 1.83
N PRO A 88 -4.40 -8.70 2.55
CA PRO A 88 -5.85 -8.46 2.48
C PRO A 88 -6.28 -7.80 1.17
N GLY A 89 -7.61 -7.77 0.91
CA GLY A 89 -8.14 -7.11 -0.29
C GLY A 89 -9.56 -7.56 -0.67
N LEU A 90 -10.01 -7.09 -1.82
CA LEU A 90 -11.32 -7.47 -2.36
C LEU A 90 -11.30 -8.94 -2.82
N GLY A 91 -12.09 -9.80 -2.19
CA GLY A 91 -12.09 -11.23 -2.44
C GLY A 91 -12.23 -11.64 -3.92
N PRO A 92 -13.10 -11.04 -4.74
CA PRO A 92 -13.17 -11.30 -6.18
C PRO A 92 -11.85 -10.99 -6.91
N CYS A 93 -11.22 -9.85 -6.61
CA CYS A 93 -9.95 -9.42 -7.20
C CYS A 93 -8.80 -10.37 -6.83
N LEU A 94 -8.65 -10.65 -5.54
CA LEU A 94 -7.65 -11.61 -5.02
C LEU A 94 -7.75 -12.98 -5.70
N ARG A 95 -8.97 -13.48 -5.93
CA ARG A 95 -9.17 -14.78 -6.60
C ARG A 95 -8.70 -14.77 -8.05
N ILE A 96 -8.89 -13.68 -8.79
CA ILE A 96 -8.37 -13.58 -10.17
C ILE A 96 -6.85 -13.66 -10.16
N GLY A 97 -6.17 -12.82 -9.36
CA GLY A 97 -4.70 -12.84 -9.28
C GLY A 97 -4.15 -14.19 -8.82
N ALA A 98 -4.74 -14.78 -7.79
CA ALA A 98 -4.32 -16.10 -7.30
C ALA A 98 -4.51 -17.22 -8.35
N THR A 99 -5.61 -17.20 -9.11
CA THR A 99 -5.86 -18.19 -10.18
C THR A 99 -4.82 -18.08 -11.28
N ILE A 100 -4.53 -16.87 -11.72
CA ILE A 100 -3.52 -16.60 -12.75
C ILE A 100 -2.12 -17.01 -12.25
N SER A 101 -1.78 -16.67 -11.02
CA SER A 101 -0.48 -16.99 -10.42
C SER A 101 -0.27 -18.50 -10.28
N ARG A 102 -1.31 -19.26 -9.92
CA ARG A 102 -1.29 -20.74 -9.90
C ARG A 102 -1.04 -21.31 -11.29
N ALA A 103 -1.77 -20.81 -12.29
CA ALA A 103 -1.60 -21.28 -13.67
C ALA A 103 -0.17 -21.00 -14.16
N LEU A 104 0.37 -19.83 -13.89
CA LEU A 104 1.75 -19.47 -14.26
C LEU A 104 2.78 -20.32 -13.50
N ALA A 105 2.61 -20.52 -12.20
CA ALA A 105 3.51 -21.34 -11.39
C ALA A 105 3.57 -22.80 -11.90
N LEU A 106 2.41 -23.37 -12.25
CA LEU A 106 2.33 -24.72 -12.84
C LEU A 106 2.94 -24.77 -14.25
N TYR A 107 2.63 -23.80 -15.11
CA TYR A 107 3.12 -23.76 -16.48
C TYR A 107 4.64 -23.56 -16.54
N LEU A 108 5.20 -22.73 -15.68
CA LEU A 108 6.63 -22.41 -15.63
C LEU A 108 7.42 -23.40 -14.76
N ASP A 109 6.76 -24.32 -14.08
CA ASP A 109 7.36 -25.21 -13.06
C ASP A 109 8.15 -24.41 -12.01
N LYS A 110 7.49 -23.42 -11.39
CA LYS A 110 8.09 -22.53 -10.39
C LYS A 110 7.32 -22.51 -9.07
N PRO A 111 8.03 -22.28 -7.94
CA PRO A 111 7.40 -22.08 -6.65
C PRO A 111 6.42 -20.93 -6.64
N LEU A 112 5.35 -21.06 -5.86
CA LEU A 112 4.35 -20.05 -5.62
C LEU A 112 4.57 -19.41 -4.24
N VAL A 113 4.61 -18.08 -4.16
CA VAL A 113 4.90 -17.33 -2.93
C VAL A 113 3.70 -16.45 -2.58
N PRO A 114 3.00 -16.72 -1.45
CA PRO A 114 1.92 -15.86 -0.98
C PRO A 114 2.50 -14.62 -0.31
N VAL A 115 2.00 -13.43 -0.68
CA VAL A 115 2.47 -12.15 -0.16
C VAL A 115 1.34 -11.42 0.53
N HIS A 116 1.61 -10.89 1.73
CA HIS A 116 0.71 -9.99 2.42
C HIS A 116 0.85 -8.58 1.87
N HIS A 117 -0.21 -8.02 1.31
CA HIS A 117 -0.21 -6.73 0.61
C HIS A 117 0.32 -5.56 1.47
N GLY A 118 -0.10 -5.47 2.74
CA GLY A 118 0.39 -4.42 3.64
C GLY A 118 1.88 -4.55 3.95
N VAL A 119 2.39 -5.78 4.14
CA VAL A 119 3.83 -6.04 4.30
C VAL A 119 4.58 -5.67 3.04
N ALA A 120 4.03 -5.96 1.86
CA ALA A 120 4.65 -5.61 0.59
C ALA A 120 4.85 -4.09 0.41
N HIS A 121 3.88 -3.28 0.84
CA HIS A 121 4.07 -1.82 0.88
C HIS A 121 5.21 -1.41 1.80
N LEU A 122 5.33 -2.03 2.98
CA LEU A 122 6.39 -1.71 3.94
C LEU A 122 7.76 -2.17 3.44
N ASP A 123 7.88 -3.38 2.92
CA ASP A 123 9.13 -3.93 2.41
C ASP A 123 9.70 -3.09 1.25
N LEU A 124 8.84 -2.71 0.28
CA LEU A 124 9.25 -1.85 -0.83
C LEU A 124 9.63 -0.45 -0.35
N ALA A 125 8.86 0.12 0.59
CA ALA A 125 9.16 1.44 1.16
C ALA A 125 10.46 1.43 1.97
N MET A 126 10.72 0.39 2.76
CA MET A 126 11.98 0.21 3.49
C MET A 126 13.17 0.10 2.54
N ALA A 127 13.05 -0.71 1.48
CA ALA A 127 14.11 -0.87 0.49
C ALA A 127 14.40 0.46 -0.25
N ALA A 128 13.37 1.15 -0.71
CA ALA A 128 13.49 2.42 -1.42
C ALA A 128 14.00 3.56 -0.52
N GLY A 129 13.54 3.63 0.72
CA GLY A 129 13.93 4.63 1.72
C GLY A 129 15.24 4.32 2.45
N ARG A 130 15.81 3.11 2.24
CA ARG A 130 16.97 2.60 3.01
C ARG A 130 16.72 2.67 4.53
N SER A 131 15.50 2.37 4.95
CA SER A 131 15.11 2.31 6.35
C SER A 131 15.27 0.89 6.89
N HIS A 132 15.68 0.76 8.14
CA HIS A 132 16.02 -0.55 8.73
C HIS A 132 15.13 -0.93 9.90
N ASP A 133 14.80 0.03 10.77
CA ASP A 133 14.02 -0.21 11.99
C ASP A 133 13.00 0.91 12.27
N PRO A 134 12.07 1.18 11.34
CA PRO A 134 11.17 2.31 11.44
C PRO A 134 9.99 2.12 12.37
N LEU A 135 9.45 3.24 12.85
CA LEU A 135 8.02 3.37 13.09
C LEU A 135 7.35 3.49 11.72
N ALA A 136 6.65 2.45 11.30
CA ALA A 136 6.00 2.40 10.00
C ALA A 136 4.57 2.97 10.08
N VAL A 137 4.26 3.91 9.20
CA VAL A 137 2.93 4.53 9.03
C VAL A 137 2.38 4.08 7.69
N LEU A 138 1.47 3.11 7.70
CA LEU A 138 0.84 2.55 6.50
C LEU A 138 -0.53 3.19 6.28
N VAL A 139 -0.66 3.98 5.22
CA VAL A 139 -1.88 4.74 4.89
C VAL A 139 -2.33 4.50 3.45
N SER A 140 -3.43 3.80 3.29
CA SER A 140 -4.00 3.43 1.99
C SER A 140 -5.53 3.43 2.02
N GLY A 141 -6.16 3.02 0.93
CA GLY A 141 -7.59 2.72 0.92
C GLY A 141 -7.99 1.59 1.87
N GLY A 142 -7.09 0.63 2.11
CA GLY A 142 -7.33 -0.53 2.98
C GLY A 142 -6.76 -0.41 4.39
N HIS A 143 -5.79 0.48 4.62
CA HIS A 143 -5.06 0.56 5.89
C HIS A 143 -4.90 1.99 6.38
N THR A 144 -4.99 2.15 7.69
CA THR A 144 -4.45 3.28 8.46
C THR A 144 -3.92 2.68 9.75
N ALA A 145 -2.63 2.39 9.76
CA ALA A 145 -1.97 1.70 10.86
C ALA A 145 -0.57 2.27 11.12
N ILE A 146 -0.21 2.31 12.39
CA ILE A 146 1.11 2.67 12.89
C ILE A 146 1.69 1.41 13.52
N ALA A 147 2.83 0.93 13.05
CA ALA A 147 3.38 -0.34 13.46
C ALA A 147 4.90 -0.31 13.61
N VAL A 148 5.43 -1.22 14.42
CA VAL A 148 6.87 -1.50 14.51
C VAL A 148 7.12 -2.99 14.28
N HIS A 149 8.26 -3.32 13.68
CA HIS A 149 8.67 -4.72 13.55
C HIS A 149 9.32 -5.19 14.86
N LEU A 150 8.75 -6.25 15.46
CA LEU A 150 9.25 -6.84 16.70
C LEU A 150 8.99 -8.35 16.71
N ASN A 151 10.01 -9.14 17.02
CA ASN A 151 9.92 -10.60 17.11
C ASN A 151 9.32 -11.23 15.85
N LYS A 152 9.86 -10.89 14.68
CA LYS A 152 9.46 -11.37 13.35
C LYS A 152 8.02 -11.01 12.94
N ARG A 153 7.40 -10.00 13.56
CA ARG A 153 6.03 -9.55 13.22
C ARG A 153 5.93 -8.04 13.30
N TRP A 154 5.09 -7.49 12.48
CA TRP A 154 4.62 -6.13 12.67
C TRP A 154 3.67 -6.09 13.87
N ARG A 155 3.91 -5.17 14.80
CA ARG A 155 3.06 -4.92 15.97
C ARG A 155 2.39 -3.58 15.81
N ILE A 156 1.06 -3.57 15.87
CA ILE A 156 0.26 -2.37 15.71
C ILE A 156 0.29 -1.58 17.03
N TYR A 157 0.69 -0.32 16.94
CA TYR A 157 0.71 0.65 18.04
C TYR A 157 -0.43 1.64 17.97
N GLY A 158 -0.99 1.84 16.77
CA GLY A 158 -2.19 2.63 16.53
C GLY A 158 -2.80 2.26 15.20
N GLU A 159 -4.12 2.29 15.12
CA GLU A 159 -4.86 2.04 13.88
C GLU A 159 -6.14 2.87 13.84
N THR A 160 -6.86 2.85 12.73
CA THR A 160 -8.19 3.45 12.70
C THR A 160 -9.21 2.55 13.35
N GLU A 161 -10.09 3.14 14.19
CA GLU A 161 -11.20 2.41 14.82
C GLU A 161 -12.39 2.17 13.87
N ASP A 162 -12.46 2.89 12.72
CA ASP A 162 -13.62 2.83 11.83
C ASP A 162 -13.24 2.79 10.35
N ILE A 163 -13.16 3.92 9.66
CA ILE A 163 -12.78 3.98 8.25
C ILE A 163 -11.31 4.40 8.10
N THR A 164 -10.66 3.92 7.05
CA THR A 164 -9.29 4.31 6.77
C THR A 164 -9.21 5.75 6.27
N LEU A 165 -8.03 6.38 6.40
CA LEU A 165 -7.77 7.73 5.90
C LEU A 165 -8.01 7.82 4.37
N GLY A 166 -7.60 6.81 3.61
CA GLY A 166 -7.87 6.75 2.18
C GLY A 166 -9.38 6.69 1.88
N ASN A 167 -10.12 5.86 2.62
CA ASN A 167 -11.58 5.78 2.47
C ASN A 167 -12.28 7.08 2.87
N LEU A 168 -11.82 7.80 3.91
CA LEU A 168 -12.33 9.13 4.25
C LEU A 168 -12.29 10.04 3.02
N LEU A 169 -11.11 10.16 2.39
CA LEU A 169 -10.89 11.05 1.24
C LEU A 169 -11.70 10.61 0.01
N ASP A 170 -11.74 9.31 -0.28
CA ASP A 170 -12.48 8.77 -1.42
C ASP A 170 -14.00 8.88 -1.24
N MET A 171 -14.51 8.62 -0.03
CA MET A 171 -15.95 8.74 0.26
C MET A 171 -16.41 10.19 0.21
N PHE A 172 -15.63 11.13 0.76
CA PHE A 172 -15.94 12.56 0.67
C PHE A 172 -15.88 13.03 -0.80
N ALA A 173 -14.84 12.69 -1.54
CA ALA A 173 -14.70 13.06 -2.95
C ALA A 173 -15.90 12.57 -3.78
N ARG A 174 -16.37 11.36 -3.52
CA ARG A 174 -17.55 10.79 -4.19
C ARG A 174 -18.82 11.59 -3.89
N GLU A 175 -19.08 11.94 -2.63
CA GLU A 175 -20.23 12.78 -2.26
C GLU A 175 -20.16 14.18 -2.89
N ALA A 176 -18.96 14.74 -2.96
CA ALA A 176 -18.67 16.03 -3.59
C ALA A 176 -18.61 15.97 -5.13
N LYS A 177 -18.84 14.78 -5.75
CA LYS A 177 -18.74 14.54 -7.19
C LYS A 177 -17.38 14.94 -7.79
N LEU A 178 -16.32 14.79 -7.01
CA LEU A 178 -14.95 14.98 -7.45
C LEU A 178 -14.46 13.73 -8.23
N PRO A 179 -13.45 13.87 -9.10
CA PRO A 179 -12.91 12.74 -9.85
C PRO A 179 -12.18 11.74 -8.95
N SER A 180 -12.07 10.49 -9.41
CA SER A 180 -11.24 9.44 -8.79
C SER A 180 -9.80 9.52 -9.34
N PRO A 181 -8.75 9.28 -8.51
CA PRO A 181 -8.76 8.96 -7.06
C PRO A 181 -9.14 10.15 -6.18
N GLY A 182 -9.98 9.89 -5.17
CA GLY A 182 -10.53 10.94 -4.32
C GLY A 182 -9.48 11.70 -3.52
N GLY A 183 -8.46 11.01 -3.00
CA GLY A 183 -7.37 11.65 -2.26
C GLY A 183 -6.65 12.73 -3.08
N VAL A 184 -6.36 12.45 -4.37
CA VAL A 184 -5.73 13.42 -5.29
C VAL A 184 -6.65 14.61 -5.58
N ALA A 185 -7.95 14.33 -5.76
CA ALA A 185 -8.93 15.37 -6.03
C ALA A 185 -9.15 16.31 -4.83
N VAL A 186 -9.22 15.73 -3.62
CA VAL A 186 -9.29 16.52 -2.36
C VAL A 186 -8.05 17.35 -2.17
N GLU A 187 -6.84 16.79 -2.37
CA GLU A 187 -5.58 17.53 -2.27
C GLU A 187 -5.52 18.71 -3.25
N SER A 188 -5.97 18.48 -4.49
CA SER A 188 -6.01 19.54 -5.52
C SER A 188 -6.94 20.67 -5.11
N LYS A 189 -8.15 20.34 -4.62
CA LYS A 189 -9.13 21.32 -4.18
C LYS A 189 -8.73 22.03 -2.89
N ALA A 190 -8.08 21.34 -1.97
CA ALA A 190 -7.61 21.91 -0.71
C ALA A 190 -6.64 23.09 -0.90
N LYS A 191 -5.89 23.12 -2.01
CA LYS A 191 -4.97 24.23 -2.35
C LYS A 191 -5.67 25.56 -2.59
N GLU A 192 -6.94 25.53 -2.95
CA GLU A 192 -7.77 26.71 -3.19
C GLU A 192 -8.46 27.19 -1.88
N GLY A 193 -8.48 26.36 -0.83
CA GLY A 193 -9.09 26.64 0.46
C GLY A 193 -8.24 27.61 1.29
N GLN A 194 -8.91 28.47 2.04
CA GLN A 194 -8.29 29.49 2.89
C GLN A 194 -8.80 29.47 4.33
N THR A 195 -9.97 28.88 4.55
CA THR A 195 -10.64 28.88 5.86
C THR A 195 -10.70 27.49 6.44
N LEU A 196 -10.15 27.32 7.65
CA LEU A 196 -10.29 26.09 8.41
C LEU A 196 -11.69 26.05 9.06
N LEU A 197 -12.51 25.14 8.58
CA LEU A 197 -13.85 24.89 9.12
C LEU A 197 -13.77 23.93 10.31
N ALA A 198 -14.65 24.11 11.29
CA ALA A 198 -14.70 23.23 12.46
C ALA A 198 -15.18 21.82 12.07
N LEU A 199 -14.31 20.83 12.25
CA LEU A 199 -14.58 19.41 12.06
C LEU A 199 -14.24 18.64 13.34
N PRO A 200 -14.91 17.50 13.61
CA PRO A 200 -14.56 16.64 14.75
C PRO A 200 -13.12 16.18 14.72
N TYR A 201 -12.49 16.17 15.88
CA TYR A 201 -11.12 15.68 16.09
C TYR A 201 -11.18 14.52 17.09
N THR A 202 -10.91 13.30 16.64
CA THR A 202 -11.07 12.09 17.47
C THR A 202 -9.80 11.25 17.43
N VAL A 203 -8.98 11.41 18.46
CA VAL A 203 -7.79 10.59 18.74
C VAL A 203 -7.93 9.98 20.12
N LYS A 204 -7.78 8.65 20.24
CA LYS A 204 -7.87 7.92 21.50
C LYS A 204 -6.61 7.09 21.71
N GLY A 205 -5.74 7.53 22.60
CA GLY A 205 -4.40 6.94 22.68
C GLY A 205 -3.64 7.17 21.39
N ASN A 206 -3.31 6.08 20.70
CA ASN A 206 -2.65 6.11 19.37
C ASN A 206 -3.64 5.77 18.23
N ASP A 207 -4.93 5.55 18.55
CA ASP A 207 -5.94 5.22 17.55
C ASP A 207 -6.69 6.46 17.07
N VAL A 208 -7.19 6.41 15.84
CA VAL A 208 -7.91 7.51 15.20
C VAL A 208 -9.29 7.04 14.71
N ALA A 209 -10.27 7.94 14.63
CA ALA A 209 -11.59 7.64 14.08
C ALA A 209 -12.05 8.74 13.13
N TYR A 210 -12.35 8.40 11.88
CA TYR A 210 -12.63 9.36 10.82
C TYR A 210 -14.08 9.45 10.38
N SER A 211 -14.95 8.51 10.78
CA SER A 211 -16.36 8.48 10.34
C SER A 211 -17.15 9.71 10.77
N GLY A 212 -16.90 10.21 11.98
CA GLY A 212 -17.50 11.44 12.47
C GLY A 212 -17.07 12.67 11.68
N LEU A 213 -15.77 12.74 11.31
CA LEU A 213 -15.22 13.80 10.47
C LEU A 213 -15.86 13.78 9.07
N LEU A 214 -15.98 12.59 8.45
CA LEU A 214 -16.66 12.41 7.17
C LEU A 214 -18.09 12.92 7.21
N THR A 215 -18.86 12.50 8.22
CA THR A 215 -20.26 12.90 8.38
C THR A 215 -20.41 14.41 8.52
N ALA A 216 -19.54 15.05 9.31
CA ALA A 216 -19.53 16.51 9.47
C ALA A 216 -19.16 17.24 8.17
N ALA A 217 -18.17 16.76 7.43
CA ALA A 217 -17.78 17.33 6.16
C ALA A 217 -18.89 17.24 5.10
N ILE A 218 -19.59 16.09 5.02
CA ILE A 218 -20.75 15.93 4.13
C ILE A 218 -21.89 16.89 4.54
N ARG A 219 -22.11 17.12 5.83
CA ARG A 219 -23.10 18.09 6.30
C ARG A 219 -22.74 19.51 5.84
N LEU A 220 -21.48 19.95 6.01
CA LEU A 220 -21.01 21.25 5.54
C LEU A 220 -21.19 21.41 4.03
N LEU A 221 -20.96 20.35 3.24
CA LEU A 221 -21.21 20.35 1.81
C LEU A 221 -22.68 20.57 1.48
N LYS A 222 -23.59 19.90 2.18
CA LYS A 222 -25.04 20.07 2.02
C LYS A 222 -25.54 21.45 2.47
N GLU A 223 -24.88 22.08 3.44
CA GLU A 223 -25.13 23.45 3.89
C GLU A 223 -24.61 24.51 2.89
N GLY A 224 -23.95 24.09 1.79
CA GLY A 224 -23.46 24.99 0.76
C GLY A 224 -22.17 25.73 1.15
N LYS A 225 -21.39 25.23 2.11
CA LYS A 225 -20.08 25.77 2.43
C LYS A 225 -19.11 25.59 1.27
N SER A 226 -18.09 26.43 1.20
CA SER A 226 -17.05 26.40 0.17
C SER A 226 -16.40 25.03 0.06
N LEU A 227 -16.50 24.38 -1.10
CA LEU A 227 -15.89 23.07 -1.33
C LEU A 227 -14.36 23.07 -1.13
N PRO A 228 -13.61 24.07 -1.62
CA PRO A 228 -12.18 24.21 -1.31
C PRO A 228 -11.89 24.24 0.20
N ASP A 229 -12.66 25.04 0.97
CA ASP A 229 -12.45 25.14 2.42
C ASP A 229 -12.78 23.84 3.15
N ILE A 230 -13.80 23.09 2.70
CA ILE A 230 -14.10 21.76 3.25
C ILE A 230 -12.95 20.79 2.94
N CYS A 231 -12.45 20.75 1.70
CA CYS A 231 -11.33 19.89 1.32
C CYS A 231 -10.06 20.22 2.11
N PHE A 232 -9.76 21.53 2.27
CA PHE A 232 -8.66 22.02 3.11
C PHE A 232 -8.83 21.52 4.56
N SER A 233 -10.02 21.72 5.14
CA SER A 233 -10.30 21.34 6.52
C SER A 233 -10.25 19.84 6.77
N ILE A 234 -10.79 19.02 5.85
CA ILE A 234 -10.67 17.55 5.93
C ILE A 234 -9.21 17.15 5.97
N GLN A 235 -8.40 17.69 5.06
CA GLN A 235 -6.99 17.38 4.97
C GLN A 235 -6.23 17.78 6.24
N GLU A 236 -6.34 19.04 6.67
CA GLU A 236 -5.65 19.55 7.85
C GLU A 236 -6.03 18.78 9.12
N VAL A 237 -7.34 18.57 9.36
CA VAL A 237 -7.80 17.92 10.58
C VAL A 237 -7.47 16.44 10.61
N SER A 238 -7.75 15.70 9.52
CA SER A 238 -7.48 14.25 9.50
C SER A 238 -5.99 13.92 9.55
N PHE A 239 -5.16 14.73 8.92
CA PHE A 239 -3.71 14.54 8.94
C PHE A 239 -3.09 14.95 10.28
N ALA A 240 -3.62 15.99 10.94
CA ALA A 240 -3.22 16.34 12.30
C ALA A 240 -3.57 15.22 13.31
N MET A 241 -4.73 14.58 13.18
CA MET A 241 -5.10 13.41 13.98
C MET A 241 -4.09 12.27 13.83
N LEU A 242 -3.72 11.95 12.57
CA LEU A 242 -2.72 10.91 12.31
C LEU A 242 -1.34 11.33 12.82
N ALA A 243 -0.93 12.58 12.59
CA ALA A 243 0.36 13.11 13.04
C ALA A 243 0.51 13.01 14.56
N GLU A 244 -0.55 13.35 15.34
CA GLU A 244 -0.58 13.19 16.79
C GLU A 244 -0.43 11.71 17.21
N ALA A 245 -1.12 10.79 16.52
CA ALA A 245 -1.00 9.36 16.80
C ALA A 245 0.42 8.84 16.47
N VAL A 246 1.03 9.33 15.38
CA VAL A 246 2.43 9.03 15.01
C VAL A 246 3.38 9.55 16.07
N GLU A 247 3.23 10.80 16.52
CA GLU A 247 4.05 11.41 17.57
C GLU A 247 4.03 10.59 18.86
N ARG A 248 2.83 10.27 19.36
CA ARG A 248 2.65 9.43 20.56
C ARG A 248 3.32 8.06 20.40
N SER A 249 3.15 7.42 19.25
CA SER A 249 3.74 6.13 18.95
C SER A 249 5.27 6.23 18.86
N LEU A 250 5.80 7.31 18.27
CA LEU A 250 7.24 7.56 18.16
C LEU A 250 7.89 7.72 19.53
N VAL A 251 7.29 8.50 20.43
CA VAL A 251 7.75 8.70 21.82
C VAL A 251 7.70 7.37 22.59
N GLN A 252 6.62 6.61 22.45
CA GLN A 252 6.42 5.33 23.14
C GLN A 252 7.42 4.27 22.71
N THR A 253 7.68 4.17 21.40
CA THR A 253 8.54 3.14 20.81
C THR A 253 10.02 3.54 20.79
N ARG A 254 10.32 4.84 20.93
CA ARG A 254 11.67 5.41 20.84
C ARG A 254 12.39 5.11 19.53
N LYS A 255 11.64 4.84 18.46
CA LYS A 255 12.20 4.62 17.13
C LYS A 255 12.91 5.90 16.64
N LYS A 256 13.95 5.70 15.81
CA LYS A 256 14.74 6.79 15.24
C LYS A 256 14.51 6.99 13.75
N GLU A 257 13.59 6.22 13.19
CA GLU A 257 13.18 6.29 11.81
C GLU A 257 11.66 6.30 11.75
N VAL A 258 11.08 7.11 10.88
CA VAL A 258 9.64 7.13 10.56
C VAL A 258 9.50 6.84 9.07
N LEU A 259 8.82 5.74 8.73
CA LEU A 259 8.55 5.32 7.37
C LEU A 259 7.08 5.61 7.03
N LEU A 260 6.84 6.37 5.97
CA LEU A 260 5.47 6.65 5.49
C LEU A 260 5.23 5.91 4.17
N ALA A 261 4.28 4.96 4.15
CA ALA A 261 3.99 4.07 3.03
C ALA A 261 2.49 4.00 2.69
N GLY A 262 2.17 3.50 1.49
CA GLY A 262 0.80 3.36 0.97
C GLY A 262 0.35 4.54 0.11
N GLY A 263 -0.79 4.39 -0.59
CA GLY A 263 -1.25 5.35 -1.60
C GLY A 263 -1.48 6.78 -1.07
N VAL A 264 -1.98 6.94 0.16
CA VAL A 264 -2.19 8.25 0.77
C VAL A 264 -0.87 8.93 1.14
N ALA A 265 0.22 8.16 1.30
CA ALA A 265 1.57 8.68 1.53
C ALA A 265 2.11 9.55 0.38
N ALA A 266 1.47 9.54 -0.79
CA ALA A 266 1.79 10.46 -1.88
C ALA A 266 1.37 11.91 -1.61
N ASN A 267 0.41 12.15 -0.69
CA ASN A 267 -0.08 13.48 -0.36
C ASN A 267 1.03 14.34 0.28
N LYS A 268 1.29 15.49 -0.31
CA LYS A 268 2.39 16.37 0.12
C LYS A 268 2.20 16.91 1.54
N ARG A 269 0.97 17.30 1.88
CA ARG A 269 0.68 17.88 3.20
C ARG A 269 0.84 16.85 4.31
N LEU A 270 0.43 15.60 4.06
CA LEU A 270 0.65 14.52 5.01
C LEU A 270 2.15 14.26 5.22
N ARG A 271 2.93 14.23 4.14
CA ARG A 271 4.39 14.10 4.23
C ARG A 271 5.01 15.19 5.08
N GLU A 272 4.63 16.46 4.84
CA GLU A 272 5.12 17.60 5.61
C GLU A 272 4.82 17.45 7.11
N MET A 273 3.58 17.10 7.48
CA MET A 273 3.20 16.95 8.88
C MET A 273 3.95 15.81 9.57
N VAL A 274 4.04 14.64 8.92
CA VAL A 274 4.76 13.49 9.49
C VAL A 274 6.28 13.74 9.56
N GLN A 275 6.83 14.44 8.57
CA GLN A 275 8.24 14.85 8.58
C GLN A 275 8.55 15.79 9.74
N LEU A 276 7.71 16.80 9.97
CA LEU A 276 7.88 17.73 11.13
C LEU A 276 7.87 16.96 12.45
N VAL A 277 6.93 16.03 12.64
CA VAL A 277 6.90 15.18 13.84
C VAL A 277 8.20 14.39 13.99
N ALA A 278 8.70 13.77 12.91
CA ALA A 278 9.94 13.01 12.97
C ALA A 278 11.14 13.92 13.36
N GLU A 279 11.26 15.07 12.71
CA GLU A 279 12.33 16.05 12.95
C GLU A 279 12.32 16.59 14.40
N ASP A 280 11.15 16.96 14.91
CA ASP A 280 10.97 17.47 16.29
C ASP A 280 11.39 16.45 17.35
N HIS A 281 11.31 15.15 17.05
CA HIS A 281 11.75 14.07 17.92
C HIS A 281 13.12 13.49 17.57
N GLY A 282 13.87 14.13 16.67
CA GLY A 282 15.21 13.70 16.25
C GLY A 282 15.23 12.34 15.58
N ALA A 283 14.15 12.01 14.83
CA ALA A 283 14.05 10.82 14.00
C ALA A 283 14.21 11.18 12.52
N THR A 284 14.72 10.24 11.74
CA THR A 284 14.84 10.40 10.28
C THR A 284 13.52 10.04 9.60
N PHE A 285 13.04 10.90 8.72
CA PHE A 285 11.84 10.64 7.92
C PHE A 285 12.19 9.97 6.59
N HIS A 286 11.52 8.86 6.28
CA HIS A 286 11.67 8.08 5.04
C HIS A 286 10.35 8.04 4.27
N PRO A 287 10.11 8.94 3.31
CA PRO A 287 8.95 8.86 2.45
C PRO A 287 9.17 7.83 1.35
N VAL A 288 8.15 7.02 1.05
CA VAL A 288 8.20 6.19 -0.15
C VAL A 288 8.22 7.07 -1.41
N PRO A 289 9.00 6.72 -2.46
CA PRO A 289 8.91 7.39 -3.75
C PRO A 289 7.48 7.35 -4.31
N ILE A 290 7.04 8.45 -4.93
CA ILE A 290 5.64 8.61 -5.39
C ILE A 290 5.24 7.49 -6.36
N GLU A 291 6.15 7.06 -7.22
CA GLU A 291 5.95 5.99 -8.19
C GLU A 291 5.65 4.61 -7.57
N TYR A 292 6.04 4.41 -6.30
CA TYR A 292 5.80 3.18 -5.52
C TYR A 292 4.80 3.37 -4.38
N SER A 293 4.17 4.52 -4.28
CA SER A 293 3.16 4.77 -3.22
C SER A 293 1.86 4.00 -3.47
N GLY A 294 1.45 3.84 -4.74
CA GLY A 294 0.24 3.11 -5.13
C GLY A 294 0.47 1.61 -5.23
N ASP A 295 -0.65 0.87 -5.38
CA ASP A 295 -0.61 -0.58 -5.59
C ASP A 295 0.10 -0.92 -6.91
N CYS A 296 1.08 -1.81 -6.87
CA CYS A 296 1.86 -2.21 -8.03
C CYS A 296 2.45 -3.62 -7.90
N GLY A 297 2.80 -4.24 -9.03
CA GLY A 297 3.46 -5.55 -9.04
C GLY A 297 4.81 -5.55 -8.32
N ALA A 298 5.54 -4.42 -8.34
CA ALA A 298 6.87 -4.32 -7.76
C ALA A 298 6.90 -4.56 -6.25
N GLN A 299 5.90 -4.09 -5.50
CA GLN A 299 5.81 -4.34 -4.06
C GLN A 299 5.64 -5.83 -3.75
N ILE A 300 4.83 -6.53 -4.58
CA ILE A 300 4.61 -7.97 -4.41
C ILE A 300 5.85 -8.77 -4.80
N ALA A 301 6.55 -8.36 -5.86
CA ALA A 301 7.82 -8.97 -6.25
C ALA A 301 8.90 -8.78 -5.16
N CYS A 302 9.03 -7.56 -4.61
CA CYS A 302 10.00 -7.23 -3.57
C CYS A 302 9.80 -8.06 -2.30
N SER A 303 8.60 -8.02 -1.73
CA SER A 303 8.26 -8.80 -0.53
C SER A 303 8.30 -10.31 -0.81
N GLY A 304 7.82 -10.74 -1.99
CA GLY A 304 7.84 -12.13 -2.40
C GLY A 304 9.25 -12.70 -2.55
N ARG A 305 10.20 -11.92 -3.06
CA ARG A 305 11.63 -12.31 -3.09
C ARG A 305 12.17 -12.55 -1.67
N LEU A 306 11.95 -11.59 -0.77
CA LEU A 306 12.40 -11.69 0.63
C LEU A 306 11.78 -12.90 1.34
N ALA A 307 10.49 -13.13 1.12
CA ALA A 307 9.76 -14.28 1.64
C ALA A 307 10.33 -15.60 1.10
N PHE A 308 10.56 -15.68 -0.22
CA PHE A 308 11.15 -16.85 -0.88
C PHE A 308 12.55 -17.16 -0.35
N GLU A 309 13.42 -16.16 -0.23
CA GLU A 309 14.78 -16.30 0.32
C GLU A 309 14.77 -16.77 1.78
N SER A 310 13.68 -16.48 2.50
CA SER A 310 13.43 -16.95 3.88
C SER A 310 12.73 -18.32 3.94
N GLY A 311 12.54 -19.00 2.79
CA GLY A 311 11.95 -20.33 2.70
C GLY A 311 10.41 -20.36 2.67
N VAL A 312 9.75 -19.21 2.47
CA VAL A 312 8.28 -19.14 2.41
C VAL A 312 7.81 -19.46 0.98
N THR A 313 7.15 -20.60 0.84
CA THR A 313 6.44 -21.01 -0.38
C THR A 313 5.15 -21.73 0.00
N VAL A 314 4.24 -21.90 -0.95
CA VAL A 314 2.98 -22.61 -0.72
C VAL A 314 2.69 -23.56 -1.88
N PRO A 315 2.26 -24.80 -1.61
CA PRO A 315 1.76 -25.70 -2.65
C PRO A 315 0.50 -25.10 -3.30
N VAL A 316 0.34 -25.31 -4.61
CA VAL A 316 -0.82 -24.76 -5.35
C VAL A 316 -2.16 -25.10 -4.70
N PRO A 317 -2.43 -26.34 -4.22
CA PRO A 317 -3.69 -26.68 -3.56
C PRO A 317 -3.95 -25.93 -2.24
N GLU A 318 -2.89 -25.42 -1.58
CA GLU A 318 -2.95 -24.73 -0.28
C GLU A 318 -2.84 -23.21 -0.41
N SER A 319 -2.74 -22.69 -1.63
CA SER A 319 -2.52 -21.26 -1.92
C SER A 319 -3.80 -20.41 -1.80
N PHE A 320 -4.44 -20.45 -0.64
CA PHE A 320 -5.66 -19.70 -0.38
C PHE A 320 -5.43 -18.19 -0.32
N VAL A 321 -6.49 -17.43 -0.63
CA VAL A 321 -6.51 -15.98 -0.41
C VAL A 321 -7.20 -15.65 0.90
N ASN A 322 -6.69 -14.65 1.62
CA ASN A 322 -7.26 -14.17 2.88
C ASN A 322 -7.66 -12.69 2.75
N PRO A 323 -8.93 -12.38 2.41
CA PRO A 323 -9.40 -11.00 2.23
C PRO A 323 -9.29 -10.11 3.48
N ARG A 324 -9.20 -10.70 4.67
CA ARG A 324 -9.15 -10.00 5.97
C ARG A 324 -7.86 -10.29 6.73
N TRP A 325 -6.79 -10.59 6.03
CA TRP A 325 -5.50 -10.91 6.65
C TRP A 325 -4.94 -9.68 7.37
N ARG A 326 -4.74 -9.79 8.67
CA ARG A 326 -4.23 -8.66 9.46
C ARG A 326 -2.71 -8.59 9.37
N LEU A 327 -2.18 -7.36 9.47
CA LEU A 327 -0.73 -7.09 9.40
C LEU A 327 0.06 -7.76 10.54
N ASP A 328 -0.55 -7.92 11.71
CA ASP A 328 0.03 -8.52 12.91
C ASP A 328 -0.11 -10.06 13.00
N GLU A 329 -0.77 -10.69 12.03
CA GLU A 329 -0.95 -12.15 11.97
C GLU A 329 0.13 -12.88 11.18
N ILE A 330 0.91 -12.14 10.35
CA ILE A 330 1.93 -12.77 9.50
C ILE A 330 3.32 -12.71 10.13
N ASP A 331 4.08 -13.80 10.00
CA ASP A 331 5.50 -13.82 10.31
C ASP A 331 6.31 -13.20 9.16
N VAL A 332 7.18 -12.25 9.49
CA VAL A 332 8.07 -11.53 8.58
C VAL A 332 9.52 -11.75 9.04
N PRO A 333 10.09 -12.95 8.80
CA PRO A 333 11.38 -13.33 9.35
C PRO A 333 12.58 -12.68 8.65
N TRP A 334 12.38 -12.07 7.49
CA TRP A 334 13.43 -11.46 6.67
C TRP A 334 13.87 -10.08 7.11
N ILE A 335 13.11 -9.39 7.96
CA ILE A 335 13.56 -8.15 8.56
C ILE A 335 14.54 -8.50 9.71
N PRO A 336 15.80 -8.01 9.65
CA PRO A 336 16.78 -8.29 10.70
C PRO A 336 16.29 -7.82 12.08
N ARG A 337 16.77 -8.45 13.13
CA ARG A 337 16.58 -7.90 14.49
C ARG A 337 17.43 -6.64 14.60
N PRO A 338 16.89 -5.55 15.17
CA PRO A 338 17.64 -4.33 15.43
C PRO A 338 18.78 -4.56 16.43
#